data_5661ba1a5a9759d08165ba548985dfae
#
_entry.id   5661ba1a5a9759d08165ba548985dfae
#
_cell.length_a   1.000
_cell.length_b   1.000
_cell.length_c   1.000
_cell.angle_alpha   90.00
_cell.angle_beta   90.00
_cell.angle_gamma   90.00
#
_symmetry.space_group_name_H-M   'P 1'
#
loop_
_entity.id
_entity.type
_entity.pdbx_description
1 polymer ?
#
loop_
_entity_poly.entity_id
_entity_poly.type
_entity_poly.pdbx_seq_one_letter_code
_entity_poly.pdbx_strand_id
1 'polypeptide(L)'
;MAYIFVNVNRSVGTINPNIYGQFSEHLGRCIYQGIYVGQASDIPNTNGMRNDVVSALKALHVPVLRWPGGCFADTYHWRDGIGPKENRKTIVNTNWGGVTEDNSFGTHEFMELCRQLGCEAYINGNVGTGTVQEMCDWVEYCNMPGVSPMADLRKKNGHEEPYRVDYFGVGNESWGCGGNMRPEYYADEYRRYQTVCRNY
;
A
#
# COMPACT_ATOMS: atom_id res chain seq x y z
N MET A 1 18.68 -19.15 -38.60
CA MET A 1 17.37 -18.51 -38.59
C MET A 1 16.60 -19.15 -37.43
N ALA A 2 16.03 -18.39 -36.53
CA ALA A 2 15.24 -18.93 -35.40
C ALA A 2 13.75 -18.93 -35.79
N TYR A 3 13.04 -19.96 -35.43
CA TYR A 3 11.59 -20.08 -35.66
C TYR A 3 10.87 -20.11 -34.32
N ILE A 4 9.77 -19.34 -34.21
CA ILE A 4 8.85 -19.39 -33.09
C ILE A 4 7.56 -20.05 -33.60
N PHE A 5 7.13 -21.12 -32.94
CA PHE A 5 5.89 -21.81 -33.25
C PHE A 5 4.89 -21.57 -32.11
N VAL A 6 3.77 -20.92 -32.39
CA VAL A 6 2.70 -20.67 -31.44
C VAL A 6 1.50 -21.55 -31.79
N ASN A 7 1.18 -22.51 -30.92
CA ASN A 7 0.02 -23.36 -31.10
C ASN A 7 -1.14 -22.85 -30.24
N VAL A 8 -2.04 -22.11 -30.85
CA VAL A 8 -3.20 -21.49 -30.18
C VAL A 8 -4.21 -22.50 -29.60
N ASN A 9 -4.17 -23.75 -30.06
CA ASN A 9 -5.04 -24.83 -29.58
C ASN A 9 -4.46 -25.56 -28.35
N ARG A 10 -3.28 -25.19 -27.90
CA ARG A 10 -2.60 -25.80 -26.74
C ARG A 10 -2.32 -24.75 -25.68
N SER A 11 -3.39 -24.22 -25.06
CA SER A 11 -3.26 -23.35 -23.90
C SER A 11 -2.72 -24.15 -22.71
N VAL A 12 -1.74 -23.58 -22.00
CA VAL A 12 -1.15 -24.18 -20.78
C VAL A 12 -1.61 -23.46 -19.50
N GLY A 13 -2.33 -22.35 -19.63
CA GLY A 13 -2.83 -21.59 -18.48
C GLY A 13 -3.40 -20.23 -18.87
N THR A 14 -3.92 -19.54 -17.89
CA THR A 14 -4.39 -18.15 -18.00
C THR A 14 -3.43 -17.25 -17.22
N ILE A 15 -3.00 -16.15 -17.83
CA ILE A 15 -2.17 -15.15 -17.17
C ILE A 15 -3.03 -14.40 -16.15
N ASN A 16 -2.61 -14.38 -14.88
CA ASN A 16 -3.28 -13.57 -13.87
C ASN A 16 -3.09 -12.08 -14.20
N PRO A 17 -4.18 -11.29 -14.31
CA PRO A 17 -4.09 -9.87 -14.66
C PRO A 17 -3.26 -9.06 -13.66
N ASN A 18 -3.12 -9.51 -12.42
CA ASN A 18 -2.36 -8.79 -11.39
C ASN A 18 -0.86 -8.71 -11.67
N ILE A 19 -0.32 -9.46 -12.67
CA ILE A 19 1.05 -9.23 -13.15
C ILE A 19 1.23 -7.84 -13.79
N TYR A 20 0.13 -7.17 -14.20
CA TYR A 20 0.12 -5.80 -14.73
C TYR A 20 -0.12 -4.75 -13.64
N GLY A 21 -0.06 -5.15 -12.38
CA GLY A 21 -0.15 -4.26 -11.23
C GLY A 21 0.89 -3.16 -11.26
N GLN A 22 0.60 -2.07 -10.59
CA GLN A 22 1.49 -0.92 -10.47
C GLN A 22 1.95 -0.74 -9.03
N PHE A 23 2.99 0.06 -8.87
CA PHE A 23 3.66 0.29 -7.62
C PHE A 23 3.80 1.78 -7.36
N SER A 24 3.43 2.21 -6.17
CA SER A 24 3.60 3.58 -5.70
C SER A 24 4.38 3.60 -4.40
N GLU A 25 5.29 4.56 -4.26
CA GLU A 25 6.14 4.71 -3.09
C GLU A 25 6.25 6.18 -2.68
N HIS A 26 6.41 6.44 -1.39
CA HIS A 26 6.83 7.73 -0.88
C HIS A 26 8.29 8.01 -1.28
N LEU A 27 8.50 8.27 -2.56
CA LEU A 27 9.77 8.53 -3.20
C LEU A 27 9.65 9.76 -4.12
N GLY A 28 10.44 10.79 -3.86
CA GLY A 28 10.40 12.02 -4.64
C GLY A 28 8.99 12.60 -4.71
N ARG A 29 8.48 12.82 -5.90
CA ARG A 29 7.13 13.32 -6.15
C ARG A 29 6.14 12.25 -6.61
N CYS A 30 6.36 10.98 -6.29
CA CYS A 30 5.39 9.95 -6.66
C CYS A 30 4.06 10.17 -5.95
N ILE A 31 4.07 10.34 -4.64
CA ILE A 31 2.85 10.56 -3.85
C ILE A 31 2.54 12.05 -3.78
N TYR A 32 3.30 12.83 -2.99
CA TYR A 32 3.04 14.25 -2.79
C TYR A 32 3.39 15.07 -4.04
N GLN A 33 2.47 15.92 -4.48
CA GLN A 33 2.51 16.72 -5.72
C GLN A 33 2.45 15.88 -7.02
N GLY A 34 2.63 14.56 -6.94
CA GLY A 34 2.43 13.62 -8.03
C GLY A 34 1.00 13.10 -8.05
N ILE A 35 0.73 12.02 -7.32
CA ILE A 35 -0.63 11.43 -7.23
C ILE A 35 -1.54 12.32 -6.37
N TYR A 36 -1.02 12.84 -5.25
CA TYR A 36 -1.80 13.54 -4.22
C TYR A 36 -1.34 15.00 -4.05
N VAL A 37 -2.30 15.91 -4.10
CA VAL A 37 -2.07 17.36 -3.94
C VAL A 37 -2.90 17.97 -2.80
N GLY A 38 -3.77 17.19 -2.16
CA GLY A 38 -4.72 17.68 -1.17
C GLY A 38 -5.95 18.34 -1.79
N GLN A 39 -7.07 18.30 -1.04
CA GLN A 39 -8.37 18.78 -1.53
C GLN A 39 -8.40 20.29 -1.79
N ALA A 40 -7.61 21.06 -1.04
CA ALA A 40 -7.56 22.52 -1.15
C ALA A 40 -6.61 23.03 -2.26
N SER A 41 -5.99 22.14 -3.02
CA SER A 41 -5.08 22.52 -4.10
C SER A 41 -5.81 23.15 -5.29
N ASP A 42 -5.20 24.15 -5.93
CA ASP A 42 -5.67 24.73 -7.21
C ASP A 42 -5.49 23.78 -8.38
N ILE A 43 -4.68 22.71 -8.24
CA ILE A 43 -4.54 21.66 -9.25
C ILE A 43 -5.84 20.84 -9.27
N PRO A 44 -6.45 20.63 -10.46
CA PRO A 44 -7.68 19.83 -10.57
C PRO A 44 -7.53 18.45 -9.92
N ASN A 45 -8.36 18.22 -8.91
CA ASN A 45 -8.30 17.00 -8.11
C ASN A 45 -9.69 16.50 -7.68
N THR A 46 -9.78 15.24 -7.33
CA THR A 46 -10.93 14.62 -6.70
C THR A 46 -10.47 14.01 -5.38
N ASN A 47 -10.99 14.51 -4.27
CA ASN A 47 -10.57 14.09 -2.92
C ASN A 47 -9.05 14.17 -2.70
N GLY A 48 -8.40 15.16 -3.32
CA GLY A 48 -6.96 15.37 -3.24
C GLY A 48 -6.12 14.60 -4.25
N MET A 49 -6.71 13.65 -5.00
CA MET A 49 -6.02 12.92 -6.06
C MET A 49 -6.06 13.71 -7.37
N ARG A 50 -4.92 13.88 -8.02
CA ARG A 50 -4.83 14.61 -9.30
C ARG A 50 -5.65 13.92 -10.39
N ASN A 51 -6.56 14.66 -11.01
CA ASN A 51 -7.47 14.11 -12.02
C ASN A 51 -6.74 13.62 -13.27
N ASP A 52 -5.69 14.31 -13.70
CA ASP A 52 -4.87 13.94 -14.85
C ASP A 52 -4.12 12.61 -14.61
N VAL A 53 -3.54 12.44 -13.43
CA VAL A 53 -2.83 11.21 -13.04
C VAL A 53 -3.81 10.04 -12.90
N VAL A 54 -4.93 10.25 -12.21
CA VAL A 54 -5.97 9.22 -12.08
C VAL A 54 -6.51 8.80 -13.45
N SER A 55 -6.72 9.74 -14.37
CA SER A 55 -7.19 9.44 -15.73
C SER A 55 -6.17 8.62 -16.51
N ALA A 56 -4.89 8.94 -16.40
CA ALA A 56 -3.81 8.19 -17.05
C ALA A 56 -3.70 6.75 -16.49
N LEU A 57 -3.76 6.59 -15.16
CA LEU A 57 -3.72 5.27 -14.52
C LEU A 57 -4.96 4.43 -14.86
N LYS A 58 -6.13 5.04 -14.96
CA LYS A 58 -7.35 4.36 -15.45
C LYS A 58 -7.19 3.84 -16.88
N ALA A 59 -6.57 4.63 -17.74
CA ALA A 59 -6.32 4.22 -19.13
C ALA A 59 -5.37 3.01 -19.23
N LEU A 60 -4.51 2.80 -18.23
CA LEU A 60 -3.66 1.62 -18.11
C LEU A 60 -4.41 0.37 -17.60
N HIS A 61 -5.66 0.52 -17.14
CA HIS A 61 -6.44 -0.56 -16.54
C HIS A 61 -5.68 -1.28 -15.41
N VAL A 62 -5.10 -0.50 -14.48
CA VAL A 62 -4.33 -1.02 -13.34
C VAL A 62 -5.17 -2.00 -12.54
N PRO A 63 -4.81 -3.29 -12.44
CA PRO A 63 -5.62 -4.27 -11.71
C PRO A 63 -5.39 -4.22 -10.21
N VAL A 64 -4.17 -3.93 -9.79
CA VAL A 64 -3.77 -3.84 -8.38
C VAL A 64 -2.70 -2.77 -8.22
N LEU A 65 -2.79 -1.98 -7.15
CA LEU A 65 -1.83 -0.94 -6.81
C LEU A 65 -1.17 -1.25 -5.46
N ARG A 66 0.16 -1.26 -5.43
CA ARG A 66 0.95 -1.48 -4.22
C ARG A 66 1.39 -0.15 -3.60
N TRP A 67 1.29 -0.07 -2.26
CA TRP A 67 1.70 1.08 -1.42
C TRP A 67 2.04 0.57 0.00
N PRO A 68 2.80 1.25 0.88
CA PRO A 68 3.35 2.61 0.78
C PRO A 68 4.69 2.69 0.08
N GLY A 69 5.27 1.60 -0.32
CA GLY A 69 6.53 1.63 -1.02
C GLY A 69 7.28 0.31 -1.04
N GLY A 70 8.51 0.43 -1.48
CA GLY A 70 9.63 -0.47 -1.34
C GLY A 70 10.32 -0.26 0.01
N CYS A 71 11.54 0.32 0.00
CA CYS A 71 12.31 0.56 1.23
C CYS A 71 11.57 1.44 2.24
N PHE A 72 10.77 2.40 1.80
CA PHE A 72 9.97 3.23 2.68
C PHE A 72 9.01 2.42 3.54
N ALA A 73 8.44 1.32 3.01
CA ALA A 73 7.48 0.49 3.74
C ALA A 73 8.04 -0.04 5.07
N ASP A 74 9.33 -0.39 5.11
CA ASP A 74 9.97 -0.98 6.30
C ASP A 74 10.41 0.03 7.36
N THR A 75 10.08 1.31 7.14
CA THR A 75 10.22 2.39 8.12
C THR A 75 8.92 3.14 8.36
N TYR A 76 7.84 2.77 7.66
CA TYR A 76 6.54 3.43 7.74
C TYR A 76 5.67 2.84 8.83
N HIS A 77 5.20 3.69 9.74
CA HIS A 77 4.24 3.36 10.78
C HIS A 77 2.84 3.84 10.36
N TRP A 78 1.97 2.94 9.97
CA TRP A 78 0.67 3.25 9.36
C TRP A 78 -0.25 4.12 10.23
N ARG A 79 -0.11 4.03 11.56
CA ARG A 79 -0.87 4.86 12.50
C ARG A 79 -0.55 6.33 12.39
N ASP A 80 0.64 6.69 11.91
CA ASP A 80 1.05 8.07 11.68
C ASP A 80 0.27 8.72 10.52
N GLY A 81 -0.31 7.92 9.61
CA GLY A 81 -1.06 8.34 8.43
C GLY A 81 -2.59 8.20 8.53
N ILE A 82 -3.16 8.05 9.73
CA ILE A 82 -4.61 7.96 9.93
C ILE A 82 -5.14 9.04 10.89
N GLY A 83 -6.47 9.19 10.95
CA GLY A 83 -7.12 10.23 11.74
C GLY A 83 -7.06 11.62 11.13
N PRO A 84 -7.44 12.67 11.89
CA PRO A 84 -7.41 14.06 11.42
C PRO A 84 -6.01 14.46 10.96
N LYS A 85 -5.92 15.08 9.79
CA LYS A 85 -4.62 15.39 9.14
C LYS A 85 -3.74 16.32 9.97
N GLU A 86 -4.35 17.27 10.66
CA GLU A 86 -3.68 18.22 11.54
C GLU A 86 -2.99 17.56 12.75
N ASN A 87 -3.38 16.32 13.07
CA ASN A 87 -2.83 15.54 14.18
C ASN A 87 -1.85 14.46 13.72
N ARG A 88 -1.67 14.30 12.39
CA ARG A 88 -0.77 13.28 11.87
C ARG A 88 0.68 13.66 12.11
N LYS A 89 1.48 12.66 12.42
CA LYS A 89 2.88 12.85 12.75
C LYS A 89 3.70 13.19 11.52
N THR A 90 4.50 14.23 11.62
CA THR A 90 5.51 14.53 10.61
C THR A 90 6.73 13.64 10.81
N ILE A 91 7.22 13.03 9.74
CA ILE A 91 8.38 12.13 9.75
C ILE A 91 9.43 12.57 8.74
N VAL A 92 10.64 12.06 8.88
CA VAL A 92 11.71 12.24 7.89
C VAL A 92 11.84 10.95 7.08
N ASN A 93 11.72 11.07 5.76
CA ASN A 93 11.93 9.96 4.85
C ASN A 93 13.44 9.72 4.67
N THR A 94 14.00 8.86 5.50
CA THR A 94 15.43 8.56 5.50
C THR A 94 15.87 7.70 4.33
N ASN A 95 14.94 7.01 3.67
CA ASN A 95 15.23 6.19 2.50
C ASN A 95 15.41 7.04 1.24
N TRP A 96 14.61 8.11 1.11
CA TRP A 96 14.53 8.88 -0.13
C TRP A 96 14.71 10.38 0.10
N GLY A 97 15.98 10.81 0.11
CA GLY A 97 16.33 12.22 0.07
C GLY A 97 16.23 13.00 1.39
N GLY A 98 15.91 12.36 2.51
CA GLY A 98 15.79 13.02 3.81
C GLY A 98 14.68 14.07 3.86
N VAL A 99 13.67 13.94 3.01
CA VAL A 99 12.56 14.90 2.93
C VAL A 99 11.58 14.71 4.09
N THR A 100 10.90 15.78 4.47
CA THR A 100 9.84 15.75 5.47
C THR A 100 8.53 15.29 4.83
N GLU A 101 7.90 14.28 5.44
CA GLU A 101 6.60 13.75 5.07
C GLU A 101 5.58 14.15 6.15
N ASP A 102 4.46 14.73 5.76
CA ASP A 102 3.40 15.19 6.67
C ASP A 102 2.33 14.13 6.95
N ASN A 103 2.45 12.96 6.33
CA ASN A 103 1.48 11.87 6.41
C ASN A 103 0.04 12.25 6.01
N SER A 104 -0.13 13.32 5.22
CA SER A 104 -1.44 13.71 4.69
C SER A 104 -2.02 12.71 3.69
N PHE A 105 -1.16 11.82 3.15
CA PHE A 105 -1.55 10.65 2.39
C PHE A 105 -1.23 9.38 3.21
N GLY A 106 -2.26 8.69 3.66
CA GLY A 106 -2.17 7.46 4.45
C GLY A 106 -3.16 6.41 3.96
N THR A 107 -3.56 5.50 4.85
CA THR A 107 -4.44 4.37 4.49
C THR A 107 -5.74 4.81 3.80
N HIS A 108 -6.44 5.80 4.34
CA HIS A 108 -7.71 6.27 3.78
C HIS A 108 -7.54 6.89 2.40
N GLU A 109 -6.51 7.70 2.22
CA GLU A 109 -6.21 8.34 0.93
C GLU A 109 -5.77 7.29 -0.12
N PHE A 110 -5.00 6.30 0.29
CA PHE A 110 -4.62 5.20 -0.59
C PHE A 110 -5.84 4.37 -1.05
N MET A 111 -6.73 4.03 -0.12
CA MET A 111 -7.96 3.29 -0.44
C MET A 111 -8.90 4.12 -1.33
N GLU A 112 -8.96 5.44 -1.12
CA GLU A 112 -9.70 6.34 -2.02
C GLU A 112 -9.09 6.36 -3.42
N LEU A 113 -7.77 6.36 -3.55
CA LEU A 113 -7.10 6.24 -4.85
C LEU A 113 -7.48 4.92 -5.53
N CYS A 114 -7.38 3.80 -4.84
CA CYS A 114 -7.79 2.48 -5.37
C CYS A 114 -9.26 2.48 -5.82
N ARG A 115 -10.15 3.07 -5.03
CA ARG A 115 -11.57 3.23 -5.38
C ARG A 115 -11.77 4.05 -6.66
N GLN A 116 -11.04 5.16 -6.81
CA GLN A 116 -11.11 5.97 -8.02
C GLN A 116 -10.58 5.22 -9.24
N LEU A 117 -9.51 4.45 -9.08
CA LEU A 117 -8.94 3.65 -10.17
C LEU A 117 -9.80 2.42 -10.52
N GLY A 118 -10.58 1.91 -9.57
CA GLY A 118 -11.31 0.65 -9.70
C GLY A 118 -10.36 -0.55 -9.64
N CYS A 119 -9.28 -0.48 -8.85
CA CYS A 119 -8.26 -1.52 -8.70
C CYS A 119 -8.23 -2.08 -7.28
N GLU A 120 -7.64 -3.25 -7.13
CA GLU A 120 -7.35 -3.85 -5.83
C GLU A 120 -6.21 -3.12 -5.13
N ALA A 121 -6.23 -3.15 -3.80
CA ALA A 121 -5.16 -2.62 -2.96
C ALA A 121 -4.18 -3.72 -2.57
N TYR A 122 -2.88 -3.41 -2.65
CA TYR A 122 -1.82 -4.22 -2.08
C TYR A 122 -1.06 -3.36 -1.06
N ILE A 123 -1.25 -3.63 0.21
CA ILE A 123 -0.58 -2.92 1.30
C ILE A 123 0.69 -3.66 1.68
N ASN A 124 1.83 -2.95 1.74
CA ASN A 124 3.09 -3.53 2.16
C ASN A 124 3.39 -3.16 3.61
N GLY A 125 3.46 -4.16 4.49
CA GLY A 125 3.71 -3.97 5.92
C GLY A 125 5.17 -3.75 6.25
N ASN A 126 5.41 -3.18 7.43
CA ASN A 126 6.72 -2.82 7.94
C ASN A 126 7.31 -3.97 8.77
N VAL A 127 8.38 -4.61 8.30
CA VAL A 127 9.14 -5.62 9.06
C VAL A 127 10.52 -5.12 9.48
N GLY A 128 10.91 -3.93 9.05
CA GLY A 128 12.19 -3.30 9.41
C GLY A 128 12.16 -2.70 10.82
N THR A 129 11.27 -1.73 11.03
CA THR A 129 11.11 -1.03 12.32
C THR A 129 9.78 -1.32 13.00
N GLY A 130 8.83 -1.93 12.29
CA GLY A 130 7.50 -2.30 12.80
C GLY A 130 7.50 -3.56 13.65
N THR A 131 6.34 -3.86 14.17
CA THR A 131 6.11 -5.07 14.97
C THR A 131 5.04 -5.95 14.32
N VAL A 132 5.04 -7.24 14.68
CA VAL A 132 3.96 -8.17 14.26
C VAL A 132 2.60 -7.66 14.68
N GLN A 133 2.49 -7.10 15.90
CA GLN A 133 1.23 -6.53 16.39
C GLN A 133 0.77 -5.35 15.53
N GLU A 134 1.68 -4.48 15.13
CA GLU A 134 1.35 -3.34 14.26
C GLU A 134 0.78 -3.80 12.91
N MET A 135 1.32 -4.87 12.33
CA MET A 135 0.80 -5.46 11.10
C MET A 135 -0.58 -6.08 11.33
N CYS A 136 -0.77 -6.83 12.42
CA CYS A 136 -2.07 -7.41 12.78
C CYS A 136 -3.13 -6.31 12.94
N ASP A 137 -2.79 -5.23 13.65
CA ASP A 137 -3.67 -4.09 13.85
C ASP A 137 -4.04 -3.41 12.52
N TRP A 138 -3.11 -3.34 11.57
CA TRP A 138 -3.40 -2.76 10.26
C TRP A 138 -4.32 -3.63 9.43
N VAL A 139 -4.10 -4.95 9.43
CA VAL A 139 -5.00 -5.92 8.76
C VAL A 139 -6.39 -5.84 9.38
N GLU A 140 -6.49 -5.83 10.72
CA GLU A 140 -7.76 -5.69 11.45
C GLU A 140 -8.44 -4.35 11.12
N TYR A 141 -7.68 -3.25 11.12
CA TYR A 141 -8.17 -1.92 10.74
C TYR A 141 -8.80 -1.90 9.34
N CYS A 142 -8.15 -2.53 8.39
CA CYS A 142 -8.64 -2.58 7.03
C CYS A 142 -9.83 -3.52 6.85
N ASN A 143 -9.82 -4.68 7.48
CA ASN A 143 -10.65 -5.80 7.06
C ASN A 143 -11.71 -6.27 8.06
N MET A 144 -11.59 -5.93 9.35
CA MET A 144 -12.55 -6.41 10.35
C MET A 144 -13.93 -5.82 10.12
N PRO A 145 -14.98 -6.66 9.83
CA PRO A 145 -16.32 -6.16 9.55
C PRO A 145 -17.16 -5.89 10.80
N GLY A 146 -16.76 -6.44 11.92
CA GLY A 146 -17.56 -6.39 13.18
C GLY A 146 -17.12 -5.29 14.13
N VAL A 147 -17.19 -5.62 15.41
CA VAL A 147 -16.78 -4.75 16.53
C VAL A 147 -15.40 -5.20 17.00
N SER A 148 -14.44 -4.31 16.94
CA SER A 148 -13.10 -4.52 17.47
C SER A 148 -12.40 -3.17 17.66
N PRO A 149 -11.32 -3.09 18.45
CA PRO A 149 -10.62 -1.82 18.64
C PRO A 149 -10.19 -1.14 17.33
N MET A 150 -9.74 -1.92 16.34
CA MET A 150 -9.27 -1.37 15.07
C MET A 150 -10.43 -1.06 14.11
N ALA A 151 -11.50 -1.88 14.10
CA ALA A 151 -12.71 -1.56 13.35
C ALA A 151 -13.37 -0.28 13.88
N ASP A 152 -13.44 -0.13 15.21
CA ASP A 152 -14.00 1.06 15.84
C ASP A 152 -13.13 2.31 15.56
N LEU A 153 -11.80 2.15 15.53
CA LEU A 153 -10.88 3.22 15.14
C LEU A 153 -11.08 3.61 13.67
N ARG A 154 -11.27 2.64 12.75
CA ARG A 154 -11.58 2.93 11.34
C ARG A 154 -12.86 3.74 11.20
N LYS A 155 -13.93 3.32 11.89
CA LYS A 155 -15.23 4.02 11.91
C LYS A 155 -15.09 5.44 12.46
N LYS A 156 -14.38 5.59 13.59
CA LYS A 156 -14.08 6.90 14.19
C LYS A 156 -13.33 7.81 13.21
N ASN A 157 -12.48 7.24 12.37
CA ASN A 157 -11.74 7.95 11.32
C ASN A 157 -12.55 8.17 10.03
N GLY A 158 -13.86 7.86 10.05
CA GLY A 158 -14.80 8.22 8.99
C GLY A 158 -15.03 7.15 7.93
N HIS A 159 -14.63 5.88 8.17
CA HIS A 159 -14.93 4.79 7.24
C HIS A 159 -15.62 3.61 7.95
N GLU A 160 -16.94 3.49 7.72
CA GLU A 160 -17.78 2.52 8.44
C GLU A 160 -17.46 1.08 8.02
N GLU A 161 -17.47 0.81 6.73
CA GLU A 161 -17.31 -0.53 6.18
C GLU A 161 -15.83 -0.95 6.10
N PRO A 162 -15.51 -2.25 6.15
CA PRO A 162 -14.17 -2.73 5.88
C PRO A 162 -13.74 -2.43 4.42
N TYR A 163 -12.45 -2.15 4.25
CA TYR A 163 -11.87 -1.91 2.92
C TYR A 163 -11.73 -3.18 2.08
N ARG A 164 -11.66 -4.35 2.72
CA ARG A 164 -11.49 -5.67 2.08
C ARG A 164 -10.21 -5.74 1.25
N VAL A 165 -9.10 -5.45 1.90
CA VAL A 165 -7.76 -5.54 1.28
C VAL A 165 -7.34 -7.01 1.24
N ASP A 166 -7.12 -7.55 0.04
CA ASP A 166 -6.78 -8.96 -0.15
C ASP A 166 -5.27 -9.23 -0.10
N TYR A 167 -4.43 -8.22 -0.38
CA TYR A 167 -3.00 -8.38 -0.48
C TYR A 167 -2.25 -7.56 0.58
N PHE A 168 -1.53 -8.28 1.45
CA PHE A 168 -0.59 -7.69 2.40
C PHE A 168 0.80 -8.28 2.21
N GLY A 169 1.78 -7.43 1.91
CA GLY A 169 3.18 -7.80 1.86
C GLY A 169 3.81 -7.83 3.25
N VAL A 170 4.66 -8.80 3.49
CA VAL A 170 5.45 -8.91 4.73
C VAL A 170 6.84 -8.35 4.45
N GLY A 171 6.96 -7.02 4.52
CA GLY A 171 8.18 -6.29 4.23
C GLY A 171 8.55 -6.15 2.76
N ASN A 172 9.66 -5.51 2.52
CA ASN A 172 10.24 -5.28 1.20
C ASN A 172 11.75 -5.50 1.24
N GLU A 173 12.29 -6.18 0.22
CA GLU A 173 13.74 -6.35 0.07
C GLU A 173 14.47 -6.66 1.40
N SER A 174 13.99 -7.66 2.12
CA SER A 174 14.48 -8.02 3.46
C SER A 174 15.98 -8.31 3.50
N TRP A 175 16.55 -8.73 2.37
CA TRP A 175 17.98 -8.94 2.16
C TRP A 175 18.79 -7.64 2.10
N GLY A 176 18.13 -6.51 1.92
CA GLY A 176 18.71 -5.17 1.78
C GLY A 176 18.06 -4.15 2.70
N CYS A 177 17.44 -3.13 2.13
CA CYS A 177 16.86 -2.00 2.87
C CYS A 177 15.74 -2.39 3.87
N GLY A 178 15.08 -3.52 3.67
CA GLY A 178 14.05 -4.03 4.56
C GLY A 178 14.55 -4.77 5.79
N GLY A 179 15.84 -4.61 6.17
CA GLY A 179 16.37 -5.15 7.42
C GLY A 179 17.69 -5.90 7.31
N ASN A 180 18.24 -6.04 6.09
CA ASN A 180 19.51 -6.74 5.82
C ASN A 180 19.56 -8.14 6.45
N MET A 181 18.45 -8.87 6.26
CA MET A 181 18.23 -10.19 6.86
C MET A 181 18.82 -11.30 5.99
N ARG A 182 19.33 -12.34 6.65
CA ARG A 182 19.61 -13.61 5.95
C ARG A 182 18.30 -14.30 5.57
N PRO A 183 18.27 -15.08 4.46
CA PRO A 183 17.03 -15.74 4.01
C PRO A 183 16.35 -16.60 5.08
N GLU A 184 17.14 -17.32 5.89
CA GLU A 184 16.62 -18.19 6.95
C GLU A 184 15.94 -17.37 8.05
N TYR A 185 16.54 -16.24 8.44
CA TYR A 185 15.94 -15.35 9.44
C TYR A 185 14.65 -14.73 8.94
N TYR A 186 14.63 -14.23 7.68
CA TYR A 186 13.41 -13.70 7.08
C TYR A 186 12.33 -14.77 6.98
N ALA A 187 12.68 -16.01 6.63
CA ALA A 187 11.71 -17.10 6.57
C ALA A 187 11.04 -17.35 7.93
N ASP A 188 11.78 -17.24 9.04
CA ASP A 188 11.24 -17.37 10.39
C ASP A 188 10.38 -16.17 10.76
N GLU A 189 10.81 -14.94 10.44
CA GLU A 189 10.00 -13.73 10.63
C GLU A 189 8.70 -13.81 9.81
N TYR A 190 8.78 -14.16 8.53
CA TYR A 190 7.59 -14.33 7.67
C TYR A 190 6.58 -15.30 8.28
N ARG A 191 7.05 -16.47 8.75
CA ARG A 191 6.18 -17.46 9.41
C ARG A 191 5.48 -16.88 10.63
N ARG A 192 6.18 -16.08 11.42
CA ARG A 192 5.62 -15.41 12.60
C ARG A 192 4.54 -14.42 12.22
N TYR A 193 4.79 -13.53 11.26
CA TYR A 193 3.80 -12.57 10.75
C TYR A 193 2.59 -13.28 10.15
N GLN A 194 2.81 -14.21 9.24
CA GLN A 194 1.74 -14.96 8.57
C GLN A 194 0.87 -15.77 9.54
N THR A 195 1.46 -16.30 10.62
CA THR A 195 0.72 -17.11 11.59
C THR A 195 -0.25 -16.28 12.42
N VAL A 196 0.11 -15.06 12.79
CA VAL A 196 -0.70 -14.24 13.72
C VAL A 196 -1.54 -13.16 13.03
N CYS A 197 -1.19 -12.71 11.85
CA CYS A 197 -2.08 -11.88 11.03
C CYS A 197 -3.28 -12.71 10.57
N ARG A 198 -4.49 -12.30 10.92
CA ARG A 198 -5.71 -13.08 10.65
C ARG A 198 -6.43 -12.53 9.41
N ASN A 199 -7.13 -13.42 8.71
CA ASN A 199 -8.13 -13.04 7.72
C ASN A 199 -9.45 -12.69 8.44
N TYR A 200 -10.12 -11.64 7.95
CA TYR A 200 -11.40 -11.16 8.47
C TYR A 200 -12.46 -11.16 7.37
#